data_016d5d2652bcbbc0c36ca92a8aa5815a
#
_entry.id   016d5d2652bcbbc0c36ca92a8aa5815a
#
_cell.length_a   1.000
_cell.length_b   1.000
_cell.length_c   1.000
_cell.angle_alpha   90.00
_cell.angle_beta   90.00
_cell.angle_gamma   90.00
#
_symmetry.space_group_name_H-M   'P 1'
#
loop_
_entity.id
_entity.type
_entity.pdbx_description
1 polymer ?
#
loop_
_entity_poly.entity_id
_entity_poly.type
_entity_poly.pdbx_seq_one_letter_code
_entity_poly.pdbx_strand_id
1 'polypeptide(L)'
;AKAPSISVKSFAGNVNPVSEFNYWFDALAVAEMYGLGLDVQIHMIGLNVTRPSFFSANDILFMKLAGGELGNLLYDMQMNVLPDTGWAHGKMIGNVIHDLLAMIYAIDHTVCPKVINTSLEVSLHGFTVGQTIVDTVMAKSHGPKNAHVAITVDSRKYKETFMEIVFGKEAKELFKKYVVS
;
A
#
# COMPACT_ATOMS: atom_id res chain seq x y z
N ALA A 1 33.13 -1.34 -1.96
CA ALA A 1 31.88 -0.73 -2.41
C ALA A 1 30.88 -0.75 -1.24
N LYS A 2 30.43 0.42 -0.75
CA LYS A 2 29.37 0.49 0.26
C LYS A 2 28.11 -0.04 -0.40
N ALA A 3 27.47 -1.04 0.20
CA ALA A 3 26.13 -1.44 -0.17
C ALA A 3 25.21 -0.21 -0.11
N PRO A 4 24.33 0.03 -1.09
CA PRO A 4 23.42 1.13 -1.04
C PRO A 4 22.54 0.94 0.21
N SER A 5 22.61 1.88 1.15
CA SER A 5 21.70 1.92 2.29
C SER A 5 20.30 2.14 1.71
N ILE A 6 19.48 1.10 1.70
CA ILE A 6 18.05 1.23 1.43
C ILE A 6 17.50 1.93 2.66
N SER A 7 17.33 3.25 2.57
CA SER A 7 16.54 3.99 3.54
C SER A 7 15.09 3.58 3.34
N VAL A 8 14.71 2.47 3.95
CA VAL A 8 13.29 2.19 4.17
C VAL A 8 12.88 3.26 5.19
N LYS A 9 12.19 4.30 4.75
CA LYS A 9 11.49 5.17 5.68
C LYS A 9 10.52 4.25 6.42
N SER A 10 10.86 3.92 7.65
CA SER A 10 9.99 3.17 8.55
C SER A 10 8.77 4.05 8.76
N PHE A 11 7.70 3.77 8.03
CA PHE A 11 6.43 4.40 8.34
C PHE A 11 5.95 3.81 9.67
N ALA A 12 5.59 4.69 10.59
CA ALA A 12 4.95 4.30 11.83
C ALA A 12 3.73 3.43 11.54
N GLY A 13 3.40 2.52 12.44
CA GLY A 13 2.17 1.76 12.40
C GLY A 13 0.92 2.64 12.41
N ASN A 14 -0.25 2.05 12.35
CA ASN A 14 -1.52 2.77 12.43
C ASN A 14 -2.37 2.37 13.65
N VAL A 15 -1.91 1.42 14.45
CA VAL A 15 -2.55 0.99 15.70
C VAL A 15 -1.62 1.17 16.89
N ASN A 16 -0.34 0.94 16.71
CA ASN A 16 0.73 1.26 17.64
C ASN A 16 1.92 1.84 16.84
N PRO A 17 3.02 2.26 17.46
CA PRO A 17 4.11 2.92 16.75
C PRO A 17 4.75 2.12 15.62
N VAL A 18 4.62 0.79 15.62
CA VAL A 18 5.37 -0.08 14.69
C VAL A 18 4.52 -1.09 13.92
N SER A 19 3.25 -1.28 14.28
CA SER A 19 2.41 -2.34 13.73
C SER A 19 1.27 -1.81 12.89
N GLU A 20 0.92 -2.56 11.86
CA GLU A 20 -0.28 -2.35 11.06
C GLU A 20 -1.47 -3.02 11.71
N PHE A 21 -2.65 -2.40 11.63
CA PHE A 21 -3.87 -2.84 12.33
C PHE A 21 -4.19 -4.30 12.08
N ASN A 22 -4.21 -4.75 10.82
CA ASN A 22 -4.56 -6.13 10.48
C ASN A 22 -3.61 -7.15 11.11
N TYR A 23 -2.32 -6.85 11.14
CA TYR A 23 -1.31 -7.73 11.72
C TYR A 23 -1.28 -7.68 13.25
N TRP A 24 -1.58 -6.51 13.82
CA TRP A 24 -1.72 -6.37 15.26
C TRP A 24 -2.95 -7.10 15.79
N PHE A 25 -4.05 -7.09 15.01
CA PHE A 25 -5.32 -7.66 15.45
C PHE A 25 -5.24 -9.16 15.70
N ASP A 26 -4.49 -9.90 14.87
CA ASP A 26 -4.21 -11.32 15.09
C ASP A 26 -2.78 -11.67 14.63
N ALA A 27 -1.80 -11.25 15.44
CA ALA A 27 -0.39 -11.47 15.12
C ALA A 27 -0.02 -12.95 15.07
N LEU A 28 -0.70 -13.81 15.82
CA LEU A 28 -0.44 -15.24 15.82
C LEU A 28 -0.88 -15.88 14.49
N ALA A 29 -2.09 -15.59 14.02
CA ALA A 29 -2.57 -16.09 12.74
C ALA A 29 -1.67 -15.63 11.58
N VAL A 30 -1.20 -14.37 11.63
CA VAL A 30 -0.27 -13.86 10.61
C VAL A 30 1.08 -14.59 10.66
N ALA A 31 1.62 -14.83 11.85
CA ALA A 31 2.88 -15.58 12.01
C ALA A 31 2.74 -17.01 11.51
N GLU A 32 1.63 -17.68 11.83
CA GLU A 32 1.34 -19.02 11.33
C GLU A 32 1.21 -19.03 9.81
N MET A 33 0.50 -18.08 9.20
CA MET A 33 0.37 -17.97 7.75
C MET A 33 1.72 -17.92 7.04
N TYR A 34 2.68 -17.15 7.55
CA TYR A 34 4.03 -17.08 7.00
C TYR A 34 4.87 -18.30 7.34
N GLY A 35 4.59 -18.97 8.47
CA GLY A 35 5.32 -20.15 8.95
C GLY A 35 4.91 -21.48 8.33
N LEU A 36 3.70 -21.56 7.75
CA LEU A 36 3.13 -22.83 7.27
C LEU A 36 3.83 -23.43 6.03
N GLY A 37 4.71 -22.69 5.37
CA GLY A 37 5.37 -23.17 4.15
C GLY A 37 4.39 -23.56 3.04
N LEU A 38 3.33 -22.77 2.91
CA LEU A 38 2.27 -22.97 1.92
C LEU A 38 2.85 -22.94 0.49
N ASP A 39 2.33 -23.80 -0.37
CA ASP A 39 2.65 -23.78 -1.81
C ASP A 39 1.89 -22.64 -2.54
N VAL A 40 1.88 -21.45 -1.92
CA VAL A 40 1.34 -20.22 -2.46
C VAL A 40 2.29 -19.07 -2.19
N GLN A 41 2.34 -18.13 -3.13
CA GLN A 41 3.13 -16.91 -2.95
C GLN A 41 2.33 -15.89 -2.14
N ILE A 42 2.91 -15.45 -1.02
CA ILE A 42 2.32 -14.40 -0.20
C ILE A 42 2.96 -13.06 -0.58
N HIS A 43 2.14 -12.11 -1.04
CA HIS A 43 2.57 -10.77 -1.39
C HIS A 43 2.08 -9.78 -0.33
N MET A 44 3.02 -9.05 0.30
CA MET A 44 2.73 -8.04 1.30
C MET A 44 2.72 -6.65 0.67
N ILE A 45 1.57 -5.98 0.74
CA ILE A 45 1.35 -4.60 0.31
C ILE A 45 1.06 -3.77 1.56
N GLY A 46 2.11 -3.34 2.23
CA GLY A 46 2.03 -2.68 3.53
C GLY A 46 1.87 -1.16 3.45
N LEU A 47 1.77 -0.50 4.62
CA LEU A 47 1.61 0.96 4.73
C LEU A 47 2.76 1.75 4.09
N ASN A 48 3.93 1.14 3.96
CA ASN A 48 5.09 1.74 3.31
C ASN A 48 4.87 2.06 1.82
N VAL A 49 3.95 1.37 1.16
CA VAL A 49 3.57 1.60 -0.25
C VAL A 49 2.17 2.17 -0.39
N THR A 50 1.23 1.85 0.51
CA THR A 50 -0.14 2.37 0.41
C THR A 50 -0.23 3.84 0.78
N ARG A 51 0.46 4.30 1.85
CA ARG A 51 0.44 5.71 2.25
C ARG A 51 1.01 6.66 1.20
N PRO A 52 2.15 6.38 0.54
CA PRO A 52 2.65 7.24 -0.54
C PRO A 52 1.75 7.28 -1.78
N SER A 53 0.85 6.31 -1.93
CA SER A 53 -0.04 6.20 -3.10
C SER A 53 -1.45 6.76 -2.87
N PHE A 54 -1.61 7.65 -1.86
CA PHE A 54 -2.90 8.27 -1.54
C PHE A 54 -3.51 9.02 -2.74
N PHE A 55 -4.83 9.08 -2.78
CA PHE A 55 -5.57 9.94 -3.71
C PHE A 55 -5.69 11.34 -3.11
N SER A 56 -5.13 12.32 -3.81
CA SER A 56 -5.26 13.73 -3.43
C SER A 56 -6.68 14.25 -3.65
N ALA A 57 -6.99 15.41 -3.11
CA ALA A 57 -8.28 16.08 -3.36
C ALA A 57 -8.54 16.29 -4.86
N ASN A 58 -7.49 16.57 -5.64
CA ASN A 58 -7.59 16.71 -7.10
C ASN A 58 -7.90 15.38 -7.79
N ASP A 59 -7.30 14.28 -7.34
CA ASP A 59 -7.60 12.94 -7.86
C ASP A 59 -9.07 12.58 -7.61
N ILE A 60 -9.56 12.86 -6.39
CA ILE A 60 -10.94 12.59 -5.98
C ILE A 60 -11.92 13.47 -6.76
N LEU A 61 -11.61 14.76 -6.94
CA LEU A 61 -12.42 15.65 -7.76
C LEU A 61 -12.45 15.21 -9.23
N PHE A 62 -11.33 14.72 -9.76
CA PHE A 62 -11.28 14.17 -11.11
C PHE A 62 -12.23 12.99 -11.28
N MET A 63 -12.31 12.07 -10.31
CA MET A 63 -13.26 10.94 -10.33
C MET A 63 -14.70 11.46 -10.51
N LYS A 64 -15.08 12.51 -9.77
CA LYS A 64 -16.40 13.13 -9.88
C LYS A 64 -16.67 13.68 -11.28
N LEU A 65 -15.70 14.38 -11.85
CA LEU A 65 -15.89 15.09 -13.12
C LEU A 65 -15.86 14.15 -14.34
N ALA A 66 -15.08 13.08 -14.27
CA ALA A 66 -14.86 12.17 -15.39
C ALA A 66 -15.63 10.85 -15.29
N GLY A 67 -16.13 10.47 -14.11
CA GLY A 67 -16.64 9.14 -13.83
C GLY A 67 -18.17 8.98 -13.87
N GLY A 68 -18.94 10.02 -14.27
CA GLY A 68 -20.39 9.95 -14.32
C GLY A 68 -21.02 9.62 -12.96
N GLU A 69 -22.05 8.78 -12.93
CA GLU A 69 -22.75 8.41 -11.68
C GLU A 69 -21.83 7.67 -10.71
N LEU A 70 -21.01 6.73 -11.20
CA LEU A 70 -20.03 6.03 -10.38
C LEU A 70 -18.99 6.99 -9.80
N GLY A 71 -18.49 7.93 -10.59
CA GLY A 71 -17.56 8.95 -10.14
C GLY A 71 -18.14 9.85 -9.05
N ASN A 72 -19.43 10.23 -9.17
CA ASN A 72 -20.14 10.97 -8.12
C ASN A 72 -20.24 10.16 -6.83
N LEU A 73 -20.63 8.90 -6.92
CA LEU A 73 -20.72 7.99 -5.76
C LEU A 73 -19.36 7.87 -5.06
N LEU A 74 -18.29 7.59 -5.80
CA LEU A 74 -16.95 7.45 -5.23
C LEU A 74 -16.46 8.77 -4.61
N TYR A 75 -16.73 9.88 -5.24
CA TYR A 75 -16.44 11.20 -4.67
C TYR A 75 -17.14 11.40 -3.32
N ASP A 76 -18.44 11.15 -3.25
CA ASP A 76 -19.22 11.35 -2.02
C ASP A 76 -18.74 10.41 -0.90
N MET A 77 -18.44 9.15 -1.23
CA MET A 77 -17.84 8.22 -0.27
C MET A 77 -16.49 8.73 0.27
N GLN A 78 -15.61 9.20 -0.61
CA GLN A 78 -14.30 9.71 -0.20
C GLN A 78 -14.42 10.98 0.65
N MET A 79 -15.32 11.89 0.29
CA MET A 79 -15.53 13.14 1.02
C MET A 79 -16.12 12.92 2.41
N ASN A 80 -16.92 11.86 2.60
CA ASN A 80 -17.44 11.50 3.93
C ASN A 80 -16.37 10.93 4.86
N VAL A 81 -15.35 10.27 4.30
CA VAL A 81 -14.27 9.63 5.07
C VAL A 81 -13.10 10.59 5.35
N LEU A 82 -12.90 11.60 4.50
CA LEU A 82 -11.78 12.56 4.61
C LEU A 82 -11.66 13.26 5.97
N PRO A 83 -12.76 13.70 6.64
CA PRO A 83 -12.65 14.35 7.95
C PRO A 83 -12.04 13.46 9.02
N ASP A 84 -12.30 12.16 8.97
CA ASP A 84 -11.88 11.20 10.00
C ASP A 84 -10.53 10.55 9.69
N THR A 85 -10.23 10.35 8.41
CA THR A 85 -9.01 9.67 7.95
C THR A 85 -8.02 10.60 7.26
N GLY A 86 -8.40 11.87 7.08
CA GLY A 86 -7.55 12.91 6.50
C GLY A 86 -6.25 13.04 7.27
N TRP A 87 -5.31 12.17 6.99
CA TRP A 87 -3.96 12.20 7.52
C TRP A 87 -3.30 13.47 7.04
N ALA A 88 -3.59 14.53 7.80
CA ALA A 88 -2.86 15.77 7.72
C ALA A 88 -1.43 15.55 8.19
N HIS A 89 -0.64 14.80 7.46
CA HIS A 89 0.81 14.96 7.52
C HIS A 89 1.16 16.32 6.90
N GLY A 90 0.77 17.35 7.64
CA GLY A 90 1.27 18.71 7.50
C GLY A 90 0.84 19.49 6.28
N LYS A 91 0.24 18.98 5.21
CA LYS A 91 -0.18 19.78 4.03
C LYS A 91 -0.94 19.04 2.92
N MET A 92 -1.13 17.72 2.98
CA MET A 92 -1.77 17.02 1.88
C MET A 92 -3.15 16.49 2.27
N ILE A 93 -4.18 17.05 1.68
CA ILE A 93 -5.55 16.58 1.82
C ILE A 93 -5.76 15.46 0.79
N GLY A 94 -6.06 14.28 1.28
CA GLY A 94 -6.31 13.13 0.42
C GLY A 94 -6.63 11.88 1.24
N ASN A 95 -6.98 10.80 0.57
CA ASN A 95 -7.33 9.53 1.21
C ASN A 95 -6.45 8.39 0.73
N VAL A 96 -6.11 7.49 1.65
CA VAL A 96 -5.37 6.26 1.35
C VAL A 96 -6.38 5.13 1.22
N ILE A 97 -6.43 4.52 0.03
CA ILE A 97 -7.29 3.36 -0.22
C ILE A 97 -6.38 2.13 -0.27
N HIS A 98 -6.17 1.52 0.90
CA HIS A 98 -5.17 0.47 1.10
C HIS A 98 -5.41 -0.75 0.21
N ASP A 99 -6.60 -1.32 0.28
CA ASP A 99 -6.97 -2.57 -0.40
C ASP A 99 -7.01 -2.42 -1.92
N LEU A 100 -7.30 -1.21 -2.40
CA LEU A 100 -7.28 -0.92 -3.82
C LEU A 100 -5.87 -1.08 -4.42
N LEU A 101 -4.82 -0.65 -3.71
CA LEU A 101 -3.45 -0.86 -4.20
C LEU A 101 -3.12 -2.34 -4.27
N ALA A 102 -3.54 -3.15 -3.30
CA ALA A 102 -3.32 -4.59 -3.33
C ALA A 102 -4.05 -5.24 -4.52
N MET A 103 -5.29 -4.81 -4.80
CA MET A 103 -6.06 -5.29 -5.96
C MET A 103 -5.41 -4.89 -7.29
N ILE A 104 -5.01 -3.63 -7.44
CA ILE A 104 -4.34 -3.16 -8.66
C ILE A 104 -2.98 -3.86 -8.84
N TYR A 105 -2.24 -4.09 -7.75
CA TYR A 105 -1.00 -4.87 -7.81
C TYR A 105 -1.25 -6.31 -8.27
N ALA A 106 -2.33 -6.95 -7.86
CA ALA A 106 -2.67 -8.29 -8.33
C ALA A 106 -2.96 -8.33 -9.84
N ILE A 107 -3.48 -7.23 -10.41
CA ILE A 107 -3.75 -7.08 -11.85
C ILE A 107 -2.49 -6.70 -12.62
N ASP A 108 -1.71 -5.76 -12.11
CA ASP A 108 -0.47 -5.26 -12.70
C ASP A 108 0.62 -5.10 -11.63
N HIS A 109 1.49 -6.09 -11.52
CA HIS A 109 2.59 -6.09 -10.55
C HIS A 109 3.56 -4.91 -10.74
N THR A 110 3.58 -4.30 -11.91
CA THR A 110 4.54 -3.23 -12.21
C THR A 110 4.19 -1.90 -11.51
N VAL A 111 3.02 -1.79 -10.86
CA VAL A 111 2.70 -0.65 -9.98
C VAL A 111 3.57 -0.62 -8.72
N CYS A 112 4.16 -1.76 -8.34
CA CYS A 112 5.18 -1.84 -7.30
C CYS A 112 6.51 -2.28 -7.94
N PRO A 113 7.31 -1.36 -8.48
CA PRO A 113 8.48 -1.70 -9.29
C PRO A 113 9.61 -2.36 -8.50
N LYS A 114 9.57 -2.28 -7.18
CA LYS A 114 10.53 -2.97 -6.32
C LYS A 114 9.81 -3.83 -5.31
N VAL A 115 9.87 -5.15 -5.53
CA VAL A 115 9.41 -6.19 -4.62
C VAL A 115 10.60 -7.07 -4.27
N ILE A 116 10.77 -7.41 -3.00
CA ILE A 116 11.82 -8.32 -2.56
C ILE A 116 11.20 -9.64 -2.09
N ASN A 117 11.80 -10.74 -2.50
CA ASN A 117 11.46 -12.07 -1.97
C ASN A 117 12.41 -12.37 -0.79
N THR A 118 11.85 -12.41 0.41
CA THR A 118 12.66 -12.43 1.64
C THR A 118 11.98 -13.22 2.76
N SER A 119 12.72 -13.41 3.86
CA SER A 119 12.16 -13.88 5.12
C SER A 119 11.40 -12.74 5.82
N LEU A 120 10.21 -13.04 6.29
CA LEU A 120 9.37 -12.15 7.08
C LEU A 120 8.92 -12.88 8.34
N GLU A 121 9.08 -12.23 9.47
CA GLU A 121 8.60 -12.67 10.77
C GLU A 121 7.65 -11.62 11.37
N VAL A 122 6.84 -12.04 12.33
CA VAL A 122 5.89 -11.17 13.04
C VAL A 122 6.17 -11.24 14.54
N SER A 123 6.29 -10.09 15.18
CA SER A 123 6.45 -10.00 16.62
C SER A 123 5.16 -10.39 17.32
N LEU A 124 5.22 -11.35 18.25
CA LEU A 124 4.05 -11.88 18.93
C LEU A 124 3.78 -11.29 20.31
N HIS A 125 4.72 -10.52 20.87
CA HIS A 125 4.65 -10.09 22.26
C HIS A 125 5.08 -8.64 22.48
N GLY A 126 4.60 -8.08 23.60
CA GLY A 126 5.00 -6.78 24.09
C GLY A 126 4.54 -5.61 23.23
N PHE A 127 5.28 -4.50 23.29
CA PHE A 127 4.94 -3.25 22.58
C PHE A 127 5.06 -3.34 21.07
N THR A 128 5.69 -4.39 20.56
CA THR A 128 5.92 -4.60 19.13
C THR A 128 5.01 -5.65 18.52
N VAL A 129 4.02 -6.15 19.27
CA VAL A 129 3.09 -7.15 18.76
C VAL A 129 2.48 -6.72 17.42
N GLY A 130 2.50 -7.62 16.44
CA GLY A 130 2.03 -7.34 15.08
C GLY A 130 3.06 -6.61 14.18
N GLN A 131 4.24 -6.25 14.71
CA GLN A 131 5.30 -5.67 13.88
C GLN A 131 5.84 -6.72 12.90
N THR A 132 5.91 -6.35 11.63
CA THR A 132 6.60 -7.15 10.61
C THR A 132 8.09 -6.89 10.65
N ILE A 133 8.85 -7.96 10.75
CA ILE A 133 10.32 -7.96 10.72
C ILE A 133 10.73 -8.53 9.36
N VAL A 134 11.16 -7.65 8.46
CA VAL A 134 11.52 -7.99 7.09
C VAL A 134 13.02 -7.98 6.92
N ASP A 135 13.62 -9.06 6.48
CA ASP A 135 15.06 -9.11 6.18
C ASP A 135 15.39 -8.38 4.88
N THR A 136 15.58 -7.07 4.98
CA THR A 136 15.91 -6.20 3.84
C THR A 136 17.38 -6.25 3.43
N VAL A 137 18.23 -6.79 4.27
CA VAL A 137 19.68 -6.88 4.03
C VAL A 137 20.12 -8.26 3.52
N MET A 138 19.14 -9.19 3.42
CA MET A 138 19.41 -10.59 3.05
C MET A 138 20.53 -11.19 3.91
N ALA A 139 20.58 -10.78 5.17
CA ALA A 139 21.49 -11.35 6.15
C ALA A 139 21.12 -12.83 6.33
N LYS A 140 22.10 -13.68 6.51
CA LYS A 140 21.98 -15.15 6.51
C LYS A 140 21.08 -15.73 7.60
N SER A 141 20.11 -15.06 8.14
CA SER A 141 19.81 -15.38 9.50
C SER A 141 18.46 -15.98 9.80
N HIS A 142 17.42 -15.76 9.01
CA HIS A 142 16.12 -15.89 9.67
C HIS A 142 15.12 -16.86 9.02
N GLY A 143 15.58 -17.82 8.29
CA GLY A 143 14.71 -18.87 7.76
C GLY A 143 14.46 -18.77 6.25
N PRO A 144 13.58 -19.62 5.71
CA PRO A 144 13.28 -19.66 4.29
C PRO A 144 12.56 -18.35 3.87
N LYS A 145 12.73 -17.99 2.60
CA LYS A 145 11.98 -16.89 2.00
C LYS A 145 10.50 -17.28 1.96
N ASN A 146 9.67 -16.52 2.63
CA ASN A 146 8.24 -16.80 2.80
C ASN A 146 7.33 -15.65 2.37
N ALA A 147 7.91 -14.52 1.91
CA ALA A 147 7.12 -13.36 1.52
C ALA A 147 7.74 -12.59 0.35
N HIS A 148 6.88 -12.09 -0.52
CA HIS A 148 7.18 -11.05 -1.51
C HIS A 148 6.73 -9.70 -0.94
N VAL A 149 7.68 -8.85 -0.54
CA VAL A 149 7.39 -7.58 0.14
C VAL A 149 7.56 -6.42 -0.83
N ALA A 150 6.49 -5.66 -1.06
CA ALA A 150 6.55 -4.44 -1.86
C ALA A 150 7.29 -3.33 -1.10
N ILE A 151 8.34 -2.77 -1.74
CA ILE A 151 9.22 -1.76 -1.14
C ILE A 151 8.92 -0.37 -1.68
N THR A 152 8.55 -0.28 -2.97
CA THR A 152 8.23 0.98 -3.62
C THR A 152 6.94 0.86 -4.41
N VAL A 153 6.28 2.00 -4.61
CA VAL A 153 5.09 2.12 -5.44
C VAL A 153 5.30 3.22 -6.49
N ASP A 154 4.85 2.98 -7.70
CA ASP A 154 4.59 4.00 -8.70
C ASP A 154 3.16 4.51 -8.52
N SER A 155 3.02 5.54 -7.68
CA SER A 155 1.73 6.14 -7.34
C SER A 155 0.97 6.65 -8.56
N ARG A 156 1.69 7.19 -9.53
CA ARG A 156 1.08 7.70 -10.76
C ARG A 156 0.50 6.55 -11.59
N LYS A 157 1.31 5.54 -11.86
CA LYS A 157 0.87 4.35 -12.60
C LYS A 157 -0.31 3.66 -11.91
N TYR A 158 -0.26 3.52 -10.59
CA TYR A 158 -1.37 2.98 -9.80
C TYR A 158 -2.67 3.72 -10.05
N LYS A 159 -2.67 5.06 -9.95
CA LYS A 159 -3.84 5.89 -10.18
C LYS A 159 -4.33 5.84 -11.63
N GLU A 160 -3.41 5.89 -12.60
CA GLU A 160 -3.72 5.76 -14.02
C GLU A 160 -4.38 4.40 -14.34
N THR A 161 -3.87 3.32 -13.75
CA THR A 161 -4.44 1.98 -13.91
C THR A 161 -5.84 1.89 -13.30
N PHE A 162 -6.03 2.49 -12.12
CA PHE A 162 -7.36 2.60 -11.50
C PHE A 162 -8.34 3.36 -12.43
N MET A 163 -7.95 4.53 -12.94
CA MET A 163 -8.81 5.32 -13.83
C MET A 163 -9.18 4.55 -15.10
N GLU A 164 -8.25 3.79 -15.66
CA GLU A 164 -8.51 2.97 -16.84
C GLU A 164 -9.51 1.83 -16.55
N ILE A 165 -9.32 1.13 -15.45
CA ILE A 165 -10.17 -0.03 -15.11
C ILE A 165 -11.59 0.40 -14.76
N VAL A 166 -11.72 1.49 -14.00
CA VAL A 166 -13.03 1.90 -13.45
C VAL A 166 -13.80 2.81 -14.40
N PHE A 167 -13.12 3.72 -15.08
CA PHE A 167 -13.75 4.76 -15.91
C PHE A 167 -13.40 4.67 -17.40
N GLY A 168 -12.53 3.75 -17.77
CA GLY A 168 -12.14 3.51 -19.16
C GLY A 168 -10.89 4.28 -19.63
N LYS A 169 -10.45 3.94 -20.84
CA LYS A 169 -9.19 4.48 -21.42
C LYS A 169 -9.19 5.99 -21.58
N GLU A 170 -10.34 6.56 -21.95
CA GLU A 170 -10.45 8.01 -22.13
C GLU A 170 -10.23 8.76 -20.81
N ALA A 171 -10.81 8.28 -19.71
CA ALA A 171 -10.60 8.85 -18.39
C ALA A 171 -9.12 8.78 -17.96
N LYS A 172 -8.43 7.69 -18.25
CA LYS A 172 -6.98 7.58 -18.01
C LYS A 172 -6.19 8.65 -18.77
N GLU A 173 -6.47 8.85 -20.07
CA GLU A 173 -5.73 9.84 -20.86
C GLU A 173 -6.03 11.28 -20.40
N LEU A 174 -7.27 11.56 -20.00
CA LEU A 174 -7.63 12.85 -19.39
C LEU A 174 -6.94 13.04 -18.04
N PHE A 175 -6.88 11.98 -17.22
CA PHE A 175 -6.18 12.03 -15.93
C PHE A 175 -4.70 12.35 -16.11
N LYS A 176 -4.02 11.68 -17.03
CA LYS A 176 -2.62 11.95 -17.37
C LYS A 176 -2.37 13.38 -17.80
N LYS A 177 -3.32 13.96 -18.52
CA LYS A 177 -3.19 15.31 -19.11
C LYS A 177 -3.43 16.40 -18.10
N TYR A 178 -4.40 16.24 -17.21
CA TYR A 178 -4.91 17.32 -16.38
C TYR A 178 -4.60 17.19 -14.89
N VAL A 179 -4.29 15.99 -14.41
CA VAL A 179 -3.95 15.79 -13.00
C VAL A 179 -2.44 15.65 -12.88
N VAL A 180 -1.82 16.67 -12.29
CA VAL A 180 -0.40 16.65 -11.93
C VAL A 180 -0.33 16.12 -10.51
N SER A 181 0.16 14.90 -10.35
CA SER A 181 0.37 14.23 -9.06
C SER A 181 1.78 14.48 -8.54
#